data_145a8706ad938fffaa305d157ae28367
#
_entry.id   145a8706ad938fffaa305d157ae28367
#
_cell.length_a   1.000
_cell.length_b   1.000
_cell.length_c   1.000
_cell.angle_alpha   90.00
_cell.angle_beta   90.00
_cell.angle_gamma   90.00
#
_symmetry.space_group_name_H-M   'P 1'
#
loop_
_entity.id
_entity.type
_entity.pdbx_description
1 polymer ?
#
loop_
_entity_poly.entity_id
_entity_poly.type
_entity_poly.pdbx_seq_one_letter_code
_entity_poly.pdbx_strand_id
1 'polypeptide(L)'
;MWLTATVYHWDVYEIPRLQQVLDGTWTSGNYYGNLSDGFVTLAPYGDLVSEETRALIDAKKEELAAAPGSQFTGPIMDNQGNEVLADGVAHTFDELMSMAYLVEGVDGEIPAG
;
A
#
# COMPACT_ATOMS: atom_id res chain seq x y z
N MET A 1 -0.04 25.89 2.12
CA MET A 1 0.78 25.39 0.98
C MET A 1 0.26 23.98 0.66
N TRP A 2 -0.12 23.73 -0.59
CA TRP A 2 -0.57 22.44 -1.08
C TRP A 2 0.55 21.80 -1.93
N LEU A 3 0.93 20.55 -1.65
CA LEU A 3 1.89 19.82 -2.47
C LEU A 3 1.18 18.71 -3.27
N THR A 4 0.60 17.74 -2.60
CA THR A 4 -0.27 16.68 -3.10
C THR A 4 -0.88 15.92 -1.90
N ALA A 5 -1.72 14.94 -2.15
CA ALA A 5 -2.24 14.01 -1.13
C ALA A 5 -2.49 12.64 -1.76
N THR A 6 -2.45 11.60 -0.95
CA THR A 6 -3.00 10.30 -1.31
C THR A 6 -4.52 10.39 -1.35
N VAL A 7 -5.12 9.87 -2.41
CA VAL A 7 -6.58 9.82 -2.60
C VAL A 7 -7.01 8.41 -3.00
N TYR A 8 -8.27 8.09 -2.67
CA TYR A 8 -8.90 6.83 -3.03
C TYR A 8 -9.93 7.04 -4.12
N HIS A 9 -9.90 6.22 -5.15
CA HIS A 9 -10.89 6.16 -6.22
C HIS A 9 -11.89 5.04 -5.91
N TRP A 10 -12.92 5.37 -5.15
CA TRP A 10 -13.94 4.41 -4.72
C TRP A 10 -14.73 3.80 -5.88
N ASP A 11 -14.85 4.51 -6.98
CA ASP A 11 -15.46 4.03 -8.21
C ASP A 11 -14.82 2.76 -8.77
N VAL A 12 -13.50 2.61 -8.61
CA VAL A 12 -12.74 1.39 -8.97
C VAL A 12 -13.27 0.17 -8.23
N TYR A 13 -13.69 0.34 -6.98
CA TYR A 13 -14.27 -0.72 -6.16
C TYR A 13 -15.80 -0.83 -6.34
N GLU A 14 -16.50 0.29 -6.23
CA GLU A 14 -17.97 0.31 -6.11
C GLU A 14 -18.68 -0.08 -7.42
N ILE A 15 -18.20 0.42 -8.57
CA ILE A 15 -18.85 0.16 -9.86
C ILE A 15 -18.87 -1.34 -10.20
N PRO A 16 -17.75 -2.07 -10.12
CA PRO A 16 -17.78 -3.52 -10.34
C PRO A 16 -18.67 -4.28 -9.34
N ARG A 17 -18.74 -3.83 -8.09
CA ARG A 17 -19.60 -4.45 -7.06
C ARG A 17 -21.07 -4.26 -7.36
N LEU A 18 -21.47 -3.05 -7.78
CA LEU A 18 -22.83 -2.77 -8.22
C LEU A 18 -23.21 -3.65 -9.42
N GLN A 19 -22.30 -3.79 -10.39
CA GLN A 19 -22.54 -4.66 -11.54
C GLN A 19 -22.73 -6.12 -11.12
N GLN A 20 -21.89 -6.63 -10.22
CA GLN A 20 -22.04 -8.00 -9.68
C GLN A 20 -23.39 -8.21 -8.97
N VAL A 21 -23.88 -7.20 -8.25
CA VAL A 21 -25.21 -7.27 -7.62
C VAL A 21 -26.30 -7.36 -8.68
N LEU A 22 -26.24 -6.53 -9.73
CA LEU A 22 -27.20 -6.54 -10.84
C LEU A 22 -27.19 -7.88 -11.59
N ASP A 23 -26.03 -8.47 -11.75
CA ASP A 23 -25.83 -9.76 -12.46
C ASP A 23 -26.12 -10.98 -11.54
N GLY A 24 -26.39 -10.78 -10.25
CA GLY A 24 -26.60 -11.86 -9.28
C GLY A 24 -25.34 -12.68 -8.97
N THR A 25 -24.15 -12.13 -9.25
CA THR A 25 -22.85 -12.79 -9.06
C THR A 25 -22.07 -12.27 -7.85
N TRP A 26 -22.62 -11.28 -7.14
CA TRP A 26 -21.93 -10.70 -5.98
C TRP A 26 -21.72 -11.72 -4.86
N THR A 27 -20.53 -11.72 -4.30
CA THR A 27 -20.16 -12.46 -3.10
C THR A 27 -19.44 -11.56 -2.12
N SER A 28 -19.61 -11.82 -0.82
CA SER A 28 -18.86 -11.13 0.22
C SER A 28 -17.37 -11.46 0.15
N GLY A 29 -16.51 -10.48 0.36
CA GLY A 29 -15.06 -10.67 0.37
C GLY A 29 -14.32 -9.38 0.71
N ASN A 30 -13.05 -9.52 1.01
CA ASN A 30 -12.16 -8.39 1.24
C ASN A 30 -11.65 -7.83 -0.11
N TYR A 31 -11.42 -6.53 -0.16
CA TYR A 31 -10.80 -5.86 -1.29
C TYR A 31 -9.62 -5.00 -0.80
N TYR A 32 -8.50 -5.14 -1.46
CA TYR A 32 -7.25 -4.44 -1.12
C TYR A 32 -6.76 -3.69 -2.35
N GLY A 33 -7.35 -2.52 -2.57
CA GLY A 33 -6.95 -1.64 -3.66
C GLY A 33 -5.59 -1.00 -3.39
N ASN A 34 -4.83 -0.81 -4.45
CA ASN A 34 -3.49 -0.22 -4.41
C ASN A 34 -3.22 0.67 -5.64
N LEU A 35 -1.95 1.01 -5.89
CA LEU A 35 -1.54 1.81 -7.04
C LEU A 35 -1.74 1.08 -8.38
N SER A 36 -1.58 -0.26 -8.40
CA SER A 36 -1.62 -1.02 -9.65
C SER A 36 -3.01 -1.15 -10.25
N ASP A 37 -4.06 -1.14 -9.43
CA ASP A 37 -5.46 -1.18 -9.88
C ASP A 37 -6.11 0.22 -9.97
N GLY A 38 -5.38 1.26 -9.57
CA GLY A 38 -5.83 2.63 -9.62
C GLY A 38 -6.73 3.06 -8.44
N PHE A 39 -6.96 2.18 -7.45
CA PHE A 39 -7.75 2.53 -6.27
C PHE A 39 -7.06 3.59 -5.41
N VAL A 40 -5.74 3.48 -5.24
CA VAL A 40 -4.92 4.49 -4.56
C VAL A 40 -4.15 5.29 -5.59
N THR A 41 -4.19 6.61 -5.51
CA THR A 41 -3.40 7.49 -6.37
C THR A 41 -3.02 8.78 -5.64
N LEU A 42 -2.36 9.69 -6.33
CA LEU A 42 -2.07 11.04 -5.84
C LEU A 42 -3.02 12.06 -6.45
N ALA A 43 -3.47 13.01 -5.64
CA ALA A 43 -4.13 14.21 -6.11
C ALA A 43 -3.20 15.02 -7.03
N PRO A 44 -3.73 15.94 -7.85
CA PRO A 44 -2.90 16.83 -8.66
C PRO A 44 -1.84 17.54 -7.82
N TYR A 45 -0.63 17.64 -8.38
CA TYR A 45 0.45 18.35 -7.73
C TYR A 45 0.14 19.86 -7.62
N GLY A 46 0.47 20.42 -6.48
CA GLY A 46 0.42 21.86 -6.28
C GLY A 46 1.53 22.60 -7.05
N ASP A 47 1.36 23.89 -7.23
CA ASP A 47 2.25 24.75 -8.05
C ASP A 47 3.70 24.81 -7.51
N LEU A 48 3.90 24.54 -6.24
CA LEU A 48 5.22 24.56 -5.60
C LEU A 48 6.01 23.25 -5.77
N VAL A 49 5.42 22.22 -6.35
CA VAL A 49 6.12 20.98 -6.66
C VAL A 49 6.82 21.15 -7.99
N SER A 50 8.15 21.16 -7.99
CA SER A 50 8.95 21.32 -9.20
C SER A 50 8.71 20.16 -10.21
N GLU A 51 8.93 20.42 -11.48
CA GLU A 51 8.80 19.37 -12.52
C GLU A 51 9.74 18.18 -12.27
N GLU A 52 10.95 18.46 -11.79
CA GLU A 52 11.90 17.40 -11.43
C GLU A 52 11.35 16.50 -10.29
N THR A 53 10.78 17.12 -9.25
CA THR A 53 10.16 16.36 -8.15
C THR A 53 8.96 15.56 -8.61
N ARG A 54 8.10 16.13 -9.48
CA ARG A 54 6.96 15.41 -10.09
C ARG A 54 7.43 14.17 -10.84
N ALA A 55 8.46 14.32 -11.68
CA ALA A 55 9.02 13.22 -12.47
C ALA A 55 9.56 12.09 -11.57
N LEU A 56 10.25 12.43 -10.47
CA LEU A 56 10.73 11.44 -9.49
C LEU A 56 9.58 10.70 -8.80
N ILE A 57 8.52 11.40 -8.40
CA ILE A 57 7.35 10.81 -7.77
C ILE A 57 6.61 9.91 -8.76
N ASP A 58 6.41 10.35 -9.99
CA ASP A 58 5.69 9.58 -11.00
C ASP A 58 6.47 8.29 -11.38
N ALA A 59 7.79 8.37 -11.51
CA ALA A 59 8.63 7.19 -11.70
C ALA A 59 8.53 6.21 -10.52
N LYS A 60 8.52 6.71 -9.29
CA LYS A 60 8.34 5.85 -8.10
C LYS A 60 6.94 5.24 -8.02
N LYS A 61 5.90 5.95 -8.44
CA LYS A 61 4.54 5.40 -8.55
C LYS A 61 4.48 4.24 -9.54
N GLU A 62 5.10 4.40 -10.72
CA GLU A 62 5.17 3.34 -11.73
C GLU A 62 5.92 2.10 -11.21
N GLU A 63 7.05 2.31 -10.54
CA GLU A 63 7.82 1.23 -9.90
C GLU A 63 6.97 0.45 -8.89
N LEU A 64 6.29 1.15 -7.97
CA LEU A 64 5.45 0.53 -6.95
C LEU A 64 4.19 -0.13 -7.53
N ALA A 65 3.62 0.43 -8.59
CA ALA A 65 2.49 -0.18 -9.29
C ALA A 65 2.89 -1.47 -10.02
N ALA A 66 4.12 -1.51 -10.56
CA ALA A 66 4.64 -2.71 -11.23
C ALA A 66 4.99 -3.85 -10.27
N ALA A 67 5.30 -3.54 -9.01
CA ALA A 67 5.68 -4.51 -7.99
C ALA A 67 4.99 -4.18 -6.64
N PRO A 68 3.66 -4.42 -6.52
CA PRO A 68 2.93 -4.14 -5.29
C PRO A 68 3.52 -4.90 -4.10
N GLY A 69 3.75 -4.18 -2.99
CA GLY A 69 4.35 -4.75 -1.79
C GLY A 69 5.89 -4.74 -1.76
N SER A 70 6.56 -4.38 -2.85
CA SER A 70 8.03 -4.38 -2.92
C SER A 70 8.71 -3.48 -1.87
N GLN A 71 8.04 -2.45 -1.39
CA GLN A 71 8.52 -1.58 -0.31
C GLN A 71 8.64 -2.30 1.05
N PHE A 72 8.03 -3.47 1.20
CA PHE A 72 8.07 -4.31 2.39
C PHE A 72 8.81 -5.63 2.14
N THR A 73 9.79 -5.63 1.25
CA THR A 73 10.64 -6.78 0.95
C THR A 73 11.78 -6.84 1.94
N GLY A 74 12.11 -8.04 2.45
CA GLY A 74 13.19 -8.28 3.38
C GLY A 74 14.60 -8.05 2.80
N PRO A 75 15.63 -8.08 3.66
CA PRO A 75 15.53 -8.56 5.05
C PRO A 75 14.89 -7.52 5.98
N ILE A 76 13.99 -7.96 6.85
CA ILE A 76 13.40 -7.12 7.89
C ILE A 76 13.68 -7.76 9.24
N MET A 77 14.21 -6.96 10.17
CA MET A 77 14.44 -7.36 11.56
C MET A 77 13.36 -6.76 12.46
N ASP A 78 12.97 -7.48 13.49
CA ASP A 78 12.17 -6.89 14.56
C ASP A 78 13.06 -6.05 15.51
N ASN A 79 12.41 -5.32 16.42
CA ASN A 79 13.12 -4.49 17.40
C ASN A 79 13.83 -5.29 18.51
N GLN A 80 13.75 -6.62 18.47
CA GLN A 80 14.46 -7.53 19.36
C GLN A 80 15.63 -8.23 18.67
N GLY A 81 15.86 -7.93 17.37
CA GLY A 81 16.96 -8.46 16.57
C GLY A 81 16.67 -9.82 15.93
N ASN A 82 15.42 -10.25 15.86
CA ASN A 82 15.06 -11.45 15.11
C ASN A 82 14.74 -11.10 13.66
N GLU A 83 15.19 -11.93 12.72
CA GLU A 83 14.77 -11.82 11.32
C GLU A 83 13.31 -12.28 11.17
N VAL A 84 12.43 -11.35 10.79
CA VAL A 84 11.01 -11.61 10.58
C VAL A 84 10.64 -11.76 9.11
N LEU A 85 11.52 -11.31 8.21
CA LEU A 85 11.37 -11.49 6.78
C LEU A 85 12.74 -11.64 6.13
N ALA A 86 12.96 -12.75 5.44
CA ALA A 86 14.24 -13.05 4.80
C ALA A 86 14.50 -12.18 3.56
N ASP A 87 15.75 -12.08 3.14
CA ASP A 87 16.17 -11.31 1.98
C ASP A 87 15.39 -11.70 0.72
N GLY A 88 14.89 -10.72 -0.02
CA GLY A 88 14.12 -10.87 -1.24
C GLY A 88 12.71 -11.43 -1.07
N VAL A 89 12.28 -11.73 0.14
CA VAL A 89 10.90 -12.18 0.44
C VAL A 89 10.02 -10.96 0.72
N ALA A 90 8.82 -10.91 0.17
CA ALA A 90 7.80 -9.91 0.48
C ALA A 90 6.70 -10.53 1.35
N HIS A 91 6.17 -9.74 2.28
CA HIS A 91 4.97 -10.13 3.01
C HIS A 91 3.77 -10.28 2.06
N THR A 92 2.98 -11.30 2.32
CA THR A 92 1.63 -11.38 1.78
C THR A 92 0.75 -10.33 2.44
N PHE A 93 -0.38 -10.02 1.83
CA PHE A 93 -1.31 -9.07 2.41
C PHE A 93 -1.82 -9.53 3.78
N ASP A 94 -2.14 -10.81 3.94
CA ASP A 94 -2.64 -11.37 5.19
C ASP A 94 -1.59 -11.29 6.32
N GLU A 95 -0.31 -11.49 6.00
CA GLU A 95 0.79 -11.30 6.95
C GLU A 95 0.93 -9.83 7.37
N LEU A 96 0.80 -8.87 6.43
CA LEU A 96 0.80 -7.44 6.75
C LEU A 96 -0.37 -7.05 7.68
N MET A 97 -1.56 -7.61 7.44
CA MET A 97 -2.75 -7.33 8.26
C MET A 97 -2.69 -7.98 9.65
N SER A 98 -1.91 -9.04 9.80
CA SER A 98 -1.71 -9.75 11.07
C SER A 98 -0.36 -9.45 11.75
N MET A 99 0.38 -8.44 11.26
CA MET A 99 1.68 -8.08 11.80
C MET A 99 1.61 -7.75 13.29
N ALA A 100 2.37 -8.46 14.11
CA ALA A 100 2.39 -8.36 15.55
C ALA A 100 3.81 -8.15 16.11
N TYR A 101 4.64 -7.40 15.40
CA TYR A 101 5.98 -7.04 15.81
C TYR A 101 6.26 -5.56 15.47
N LEU A 102 7.22 -4.97 16.15
CA LEU A 102 7.80 -3.67 15.79
C LEU A 102 9.10 -3.92 15.02
N VAL A 103 9.36 -3.12 13.99
CA VAL A 103 10.59 -3.23 13.22
C VAL A 103 11.78 -2.62 13.95
N GLU A 104 12.99 -3.00 13.55
CA GLU A 104 14.25 -2.41 14.04
C GLU A 104 14.20 -0.88 13.98
N GLY A 105 14.73 -0.24 15.03
CA GLY A 105 14.71 1.23 15.19
C GLY A 105 13.43 1.79 15.82
N VAL A 106 12.43 0.97 16.08
CA VAL A 106 11.23 1.37 16.83
C VAL A 106 11.34 0.91 18.27
N ASP A 107 11.37 1.84 19.23
CA ASP A 107 11.36 1.55 20.65
C ASP A 107 9.93 1.30 21.14
N GLY A 108 9.74 0.23 21.91
CA GLY A 108 8.47 -0.11 22.52
C GLY A 108 8.14 -1.59 22.53
N GLU A 109 6.97 -1.90 23.06
CA GLU A 109 6.40 -3.24 23.09
C GLU A 109 4.95 -3.18 22.59
N ILE A 110 4.53 -4.21 21.86
CA ILE A 110 3.11 -4.37 21.52
C ILE A 110 2.41 -4.95 22.74
N PRO A 111 1.37 -4.29 23.29
CA PRO A 111 0.65 -4.82 24.43
C PRO A 111 0.06 -6.20 24.12
N ALA A 112 0.21 -7.13 25.04
CA ALA A 112 -0.49 -8.42 24.96
C ALA A 112 -2.01 -8.15 24.99
N GLY A 113 -2.74 -8.64 23.97
CA GLY A 113 -4.18 -8.52 23.86
C GLY A 113 -4.93 -9.45 24.83
#